data_9ef0ba96ccb4004d8fe01dd34a5ce5fc
#
_entry.id   9ef0ba96ccb4004d8fe01dd34a5ce5fc
#
_cell.length_a   1.000
_cell.length_b   1.000
_cell.length_c   1.000
_cell.angle_alpha   90.00
_cell.angle_beta   90.00
_cell.angle_gamma   90.00
#
_symmetry.space_group_name_H-M   'P 1'
#
loop_
_entity.id
_entity.type
_entity.pdbx_description
1 polymer ?
#
loop_
_entity_poly.entity_id
_entity_poly.type
_entity_poly.pdbx_seq_one_letter_code
_entity_poly.pdbx_strand_id
1 'polypeptide(L)'
;MAIADGKVSLIHLVTMETLTNEEVLGLIRRGGDFKNGRADFQLDRQYFAANLFFENSTRTHKSFEVAEKKLGLDVIEFDAGTSSVNKGETLYDTILTMSALGVDICVVRHSEVDYYKQLIDSRTIQTSIVNGGDGSGQHPSQCLLDLMTIYEEFGTFENLKICIAGDITHSRVAKSNMQILKRLGAQLYFA
;
A
#
# COMPACT_ATOMS: atom_id res chain seq x y z
N MET A 1 -17.44 0.29 -6.16
CA MET A 1 -17.07 -0.84 -5.26
C MET A 1 -17.96 -0.78 -4.04
N ALA A 2 -18.65 -1.86 -3.70
CA ALA A 2 -19.58 -1.88 -2.58
C ALA A 2 -18.84 -2.30 -1.31
N ILE A 3 -19.04 -1.55 -0.23
CA ILE A 3 -18.66 -1.99 1.11
C ILE A 3 -19.83 -2.84 1.61
N ALA A 4 -19.74 -4.16 1.44
CA ALA A 4 -20.66 -5.09 2.05
C ALA A 4 -20.07 -5.52 3.40
N ASP A 5 -20.83 -5.40 4.48
CA ASP A 5 -20.50 -5.86 5.83
C ASP A 5 -19.19 -5.31 6.43
N GLY A 6 -18.85 -4.04 6.12
CA GLY A 6 -17.61 -3.41 6.59
C GLY A 6 -16.32 -3.94 5.98
N LYS A 7 -16.39 -4.79 4.95
CA LYS A 7 -15.24 -5.27 4.19
C LYS A 7 -14.94 -4.35 3.03
N VAL A 8 -13.69 -3.88 2.94
CA VAL A 8 -13.18 -3.15 1.78
C VAL A 8 -12.68 -4.18 0.78
N SER A 9 -13.22 -4.17 -0.44
CA SER A 9 -12.77 -5.05 -1.54
C SER A 9 -11.97 -4.22 -2.53
N LEU A 10 -10.66 -4.29 -2.45
CA LEU A 10 -9.73 -3.65 -3.39
C LEU A 10 -9.03 -4.72 -4.21
N ILE A 11 -8.91 -4.50 -5.51
CA ILE A 11 -8.06 -5.33 -6.37
C ILE A 11 -6.60 -4.90 -6.24
N HIS A 12 -6.36 -3.58 -6.23
CA HIS A 12 -5.03 -2.98 -6.10
C HIS A 12 -5.04 -1.87 -5.05
N LEU A 13 -3.92 -1.68 -4.36
CA LEU A 13 -3.69 -0.55 -3.45
C LEU A 13 -2.47 0.24 -3.96
N VAL A 14 -2.66 1.08 -4.96
CA VAL A 14 -1.56 1.77 -5.65
C VAL A 14 -1.51 3.27 -5.40
N THR A 15 -2.63 3.90 -5.08
CA THR A 15 -2.74 5.32 -4.76
C THR A 15 -3.86 5.56 -3.75
N MET A 16 -3.74 6.63 -2.96
CA MET A 16 -4.81 7.07 -2.07
C MET A 16 -5.90 7.87 -2.80
N GLU A 17 -5.63 8.32 -4.02
CA GLU A 17 -6.53 9.22 -4.78
C GLU A 17 -7.81 8.53 -5.21
N THR A 18 -7.73 7.26 -5.56
CA THR A 18 -8.87 6.46 -6.04
C THR A 18 -9.76 5.93 -4.91
N LEU A 19 -9.28 5.96 -3.66
CA LEU A 19 -10.04 5.49 -2.51
C LEU A 19 -11.07 6.53 -2.08
N THR A 20 -12.30 6.09 -1.81
CA THR A 20 -13.32 6.90 -1.15
C THR A 20 -12.98 7.11 0.33
N ASN A 21 -13.60 8.10 0.98
CA ASN A 21 -13.42 8.30 2.42
C ASN A 21 -13.87 7.07 3.23
N GLU A 22 -14.92 6.40 2.79
CA GLU A 22 -15.45 5.19 3.43
C GLU A 22 -14.46 4.02 3.33
N GLU A 23 -13.83 3.82 2.18
CA GLU A 23 -12.79 2.80 1.98
C GLU A 23 -11.57 3.09 2.85
N VAL A 24 -11.11 4.35 2.91
CA VAL A 24 -9.99 4.75 3.79
C VAL A 24 -10.32 4.47 5.25
N LEU A 25 -11.49 4.90 5.73
CA LEU A 25 -11.92 4.66 7.11
C LEU A 25 -12.14 3.15 7.37
N GLY A 26 -12.63 2.41 6.39
CA GLY A 26 -12.77 0.94 6.47
C GLY A 26 -11.42 0.25 6.64
N LEU A 27 -10.40 0.64 5.87
CA LEU A 27 -9.04 0.12 5.98
C LEU A 27 -8.41 0.43 7.34
N ILE A 28 -8.58 1.65 7.84
CA ILE A 28 -8.07 2.07 9.16
C ILE A 28 -8.71 1.23 10.27
N ARG A 29 -10.04 1.08 10.27
CA ARG A 29 -10.76 0.24 11.26
C ARG A 29 -10.28 -1.20 11.18
N ARG A 30 -10.19 -1.77 9.98
CA ARG A 30 -9.73 -3.15 9.78
C ARG A 30 -8.30 -3.34 10.27
N GLY A 31 -7.39 -2.37 10.00
CA GLY A 31 -6.04 -2.36 10.55
C GLY A 31 -6.04 -2.37 12.08
N GLY A 32 -6.90 -1.58 12.71
CA GLY A 32 -7.09 -1.56 14.16
C GLY A 32 -7.59 -2.91 14.70
N ASP A 33 -8.46 -3.61 13.98
CA ASP A 33 -8.93 -4.94 14.39
C ASP A 33 -7.80 -5.96 14.33
N PHE A 34 -6.97 -5.97 13.30
CA PHE A 34 -5.78 -6.81 13.23
C PHE A 34 -4.81 -6.51 14.38
N LYS A 35 -4.51 -5.23 14.60
CA LYS A 35 -3.60 -4.78 15.68
C LYS A 35 -4.06 -5.27 17.06
N ASN A 36 -5.36 -5.25 17.31
CA ASN A 36 -5.95 -5.60 18.61
C ASN A 36 -6.39 -7.07 18.70
N GLY A 37 -6.08 -7.92 17.72
CA GLY A 37 -6.44 -9.34 17.71
C GLY A 37 -7.96 -9.59 17.60
N ARG A 38 -8.73 -8.62 17.09
CA ARG A 38 -10.17 -8.73 16.87
C ARG A 38 -10.56 -9.13 15.46
N ALA A 39 -9.57 -9.14 14.54
CA ALA A 39 -9.86 -9.51 13.17
C ALA A 39 -10.14 -11.01 13.07
N ASP A 40 -11.33 -11.35 12.59
CA ASP A 40 -11.64 -12.69 12.11
C ASP A 40 -11.20 -12.78 10.64
N PHE A 41 -10.14 -13.56 10.39
CA PHE A 41 -9.55 -13.71 9.07
C PHE A 41 -9.04 -15.13 8.88
N GLN A 42 -9.53 -15.79 7.85
CA GLN A 42 -9.04 -17.09 7.39
C GLN A 42 -8.88 -17.06 5.88
N LEU A 43 -7.79 -17.62 5.41
CA LEU A 43 -7.58 -17.85 3.98
C LEU A 43 -8.44 -19.05 3.54
N ASP A 44 -9.10 -18.92 2.40
CA ASP A 44 -9.89 -19.97 1.77
C ASP A 44 -9.04 -20.95 0.93
N ARG A 45 -7.80 -20.54 0.61
CA ARG A 45 -6.79 -21.35 -0.10
C ARG A 45 -5.39 -20.85 0.28
N GLN A 46 -4.38 -21.50 -0.25
CA GLN A 46 -3.01 -20.98 -0.22
C GLN A 46 -2.89 -19.75 -1.13
N TYR A 47 -2.27 -18.70 -0.60
CA TYR A 47 -1.95 -17.46 -1.32
C TYR A 47 -0.46 -17.20 -1.29
N PHE A 48 0.07 -16.70 -2.41
CA PHE A 48 1.47 -16.33 -2.58
C PHE A 48 1.63 -14.82 -2.67
N ALA A 49 2.59 -14.28 -1.94
CA ALA A 49 2.98 -12.88 -1.98
C ALA A 49 4.44 -12.73 -2.40
N ALA A 50 4.78 -11.66 -3.10
CA ALA A 50 6.17 -11.32 -3.42
C ALA A 50 6.43 -9.84 -3.16
N ASN A 51 7.59 -9.55 -2.53
CA ASN A 51 8.03 -8.20 -2.20
C ASN A 51 9.13 -7.75 -3.17
N LEU A 52 8.77 -6.98 -4.20
CA LEU A 52 9.67 -6.51 -5.26
C LEU A 52 10.16 -5.10 -4.95
N PHE A 53 11.30 -5.01 -4.27
CA PHE A 53 11.89 -3.75 -3.85
C PHE A 53 13.10 -3.41 -4.71
N PHE A 54 12.93 -2.45 -5.63
CA PHE A 54 13.98 -1.91 -6.50
C PHE A 54 14.71 -0.72 -5.87
N GLU A 55 14.23 -0.24 -4.72
CA GLU A 55 14.89 0.75 -3.86
C GLU A 55 15.08 0.18 -2.45
N ASN A 56 16.18 0.52 -1.81
CA ASN A 56 16.46 0.09 -0.45
C ASN A 56 15.43 0.62 0.54
N SER A 57 14.75 -0.27 1.24
CA SER A 57 13.79 0.09 2.28
C SER A 57 13.58 -1.07 3.27
N THR A 58 14.47 -1.20 4.23
CA THR A 58 14.42 -2.29 5.21
C THR A 58 13.12 -2.31 6.01
N ARG A 59 12.69 -1.14 6.51
CA ARG A 59 11.47 -1.06 7.34
C ARG A 59 10.23 -1.48 6.57
N THR A 60 9.98 -0.88 5.42
CA THR A 60 8.79 -1.19 4.61
C THR A 60 8.80 -2.63 4.15
N HIS A 61 9.93 -3.11 3.61
CA HIS A 61 10.07 -4.49 3.14
C HIS A 61 9.75 -5.50 4.26
N LYS A 62 10.43 -5.37 5.41
CA LYS A 62 10.25 -6.31 6.52
C LYS A 62 8.89 -6.21 7.20
N SER A 63 8.24 -5.03 7.19
CA SER A 63 6.89 -4.91 7.72
C SER A 63 5.85 -5.62 6.84
N PHE A 64 5.97 -5.56 5.51
CA PHE A 64 5.13 -6.33 4.60
C PHE A 64 5.38 -7.84 4.79
N GLU A 65 6.63 -8.29 4.75
CA GLU A 65 6.97 -9.70 4.94
C GLU A 65 6.40 -10.27 6.25
N VAL A 66 6.51 -9.53 7.35
CA VAL A 66 5.94 -9.96 8.65
C VAL A 66 4.42 -10.01 8.60
N ALA A 67 3.78 -9.01 7.97
CA ALA A 67 2.32 -8.97 7.85
C ALA A 67 1.78 -10.14 7.02
N GLU A 68 2.40 -10.41 5.88
CA GLU A 68 2.07 -11.52 4.98
C GLU A 68 2.16 -12.87 5.69
N LYS A 69 3.28 -13.11 6.40
CA LYS A 69 3.48 -14.33 7.19
C LYS A 69 2.47 -14.47 8.32
N LYS A 70 2.11 -13.37 9.01
CA LYS A 70 1.08 -13.39 10.05
C LYS A 70 -0.31 -13.67 9.49
N LEU A 71 -0.58 -13.29 8.25
CA LEU A 71 -1.80 -13.62 7.53
C LEU A 71 -1.81 -15.03 6.96
N GLY A 72 -0.71 -15.78 7.03
CA GLY A 72 -0.58 -17.13 6.51
C GLY A 72 -0.31 -17.20 5.01
N LEU A 73 0.19 -16.12 4.40
CA LEU A 73 0.63 -16.15 3.00
C LEU A 73 2.02 -16.77 2.89
N ASP A 74 2.26 -17.47 1.78
CA ASP A 74 3.60 -17.92 1.40
C ASP A 74 4.34 -16.79 0.69
N VAL A 75 5.43 -16.33 1.29
CA VAL A 75 6.23 -15.21 0.76
C VAL A 75 7.31 -15.75 -0.15
N ILE A 76 7.24 -15.40 -1.44
CA ILE A 76 8.25 -15.71 -2.44
C ILE A 76 9.40 -14.71 -2.32
N GLU A 77 10.61 -15.22 -2.15
CA GLU A 77 11.81 -14.39 -2.11
C GLU A 77 12.10 -13.78 -3.50
N PHE A 78 12.36 -12.48 -3.51
CA PHE A 78 12.79 -11.75 -4.69
C PHE A 78 13.95 -10.82 -4.33
N ASP A 79 15.04 -10.96 -5.05
CA ASP A 79 16.21 -10.07 -4.95
C ASP A 79 16.43 -9.37 -6.30
N ALA A 80 16.14 -8.07 -6.32
CA ALA A 80 16.32 -7.24 -7.51
C ALA A 80 17.80 -7.21 -7.98
N GLY A 81 18.75 -7.35 -7.05
CA GLY A 81 20.19 -7.34 -7.35
C GLY A 81 20.67 -8.58 -8.12
N THR A 82 19.98 -9.71 -7.99
CA THR A 82 20.35 -10.98 -8.65
C THR A 82 19.33 -11.43 -9.70
N SER A 83 18.23 -10.69 -9.85
CA SER A 83 17.15 -11.03 -10.77
C SER A 83 17.47 -10.72 -12.25
N SER A 84 16.60 -11.20 -13.14
CA SER A 84 16.66 -10.95 -14.60
C SER A 84 16.56 -9.46 -14.97
N VAL A 85 16.17 -8.59 -14.05
CA VAL A 85 16.18 -7.13 -14.20
C VAL A 85 17.57 -6.63 -14.61
N ASN A 86 18.64 -7.22 -14.07
CA ASN A 86 20.03 -6.92 -14.46
C ASN A 86 20.37 -7.31 -15.92
N LYS A 87 19.50 -8.07 -16.59
CA LYS A 87 19.63 -8.48 -18.00
C LYS A 87 18.74 -7.67 -18.94
N GLY A 88 18.12 -6.58 -18.45
CA GLY A 88 17.26 -5.70 -19.24
C GLY A 88 15.78 -6.07 -19.22
N GLU A 89 15.34 -6.96 -18.33
CA GLU A 89 13.92 -7.24 -18.10
C GLU A 89 13.23 -6.01 -17.49
N THR A 90 12.07 -5.65 -18.04
CA THR A 90 11.31 -4.51 -17.52
C THR A 90 10.53 -4.88 -16.25
N LEU A 91 10.13 -3.88 -15.46
CA LEU A 91 9.21 -4.11 -14.33
C LEU A 91 7.93 -4.83 -14.78
N TYR A 92 7.40 -4.45 -15.95
CA TYR A 92 6.21 -5.08 -16.51
C TYR A 92 6.41 -6.59 -16.74
N ASP A 93 7.52 -6.98 -17.35
CA ASP A 93 7.84 -8.38 -17.64
C ASP A 93 8.04 -9.18 -16.34
N THR A 94 8.68 -8.58 -15.34
CA THR A 94 8.86 -9.21 -14.02
C THR A 94 7.51 -9.48 -13.36
N ILE A 95 6.60 -8.49 -13.33
CA ILE A 95 5.27 -8.66 -12.75
C ILE A 95 4.42 -9.63 -13.56
N LEU A 96 4.51 -9.61 -14.90
CA LEU A 96 3.83 -10.56 -15.76
C LEU A 96 4.28 -12.00 -15.47
N THR A 97 5.58 -12.21 -15.26
CA THR A 97 6.15 -13.50 -14.88
C THR A 97 5.63 -13.94 -13.51
N MET A 98 5.64 -13.07 -12.49
CA MET A 98 5.08 -13.38 -11.17
C MET A 98 3.59 -13.77 -11.27
N SER A 99 2.83 -13.02 -12.04
CA SER A 99 1.41 -13.31 -12.30
C SER A 99 1.20 -14.67 -12.97
N ALA A 100 2.01 -15.00 -13.99
CA ALA A 100 1.95 -16.28 -14.68
C ALA A 100 2.33 -17.48 -13.79
N LEU A 101 3.21 -17.26 -12.81
CA LEU A 101 3.58 -18.26 -11.81
C LEU A 101 2.52 -18.45 -10.71
N GLY A 102 1.47 -17.62 -10.68
CA GLY A 102 0.39 -17.71 -9.71
C GLY A 102 0.63 -16.93 -8.41
N VAL A 103 1.52 -15.94 -8.43
CA VAL A 103 1.67 -15.02 -7.28
C VAL A 103 0.44 -14.13 -7.22
N ASP A 104 -0.26 -14.14 -6.08
CA ASP A 104 -1.53 -13.44 -5.88
C ASP A 104 -1.33 -11.95 -5.59
N ILE A 105 -0.27 -11.60 -4.86
CA ILE A 105 -0.01 -10.24 -4.40
C ILE A 105 1.45 -9.88 -4.65
N CYS A 106 1.69 -8.75 -5.31
CA CYS A 106 3.01 -8.15 -5.44
C CYS A 106 3.05 -6.80 -4.72
N VAL A 107 3.88 -6.69 -3.69
CA VAL A 107 4.23 -5.40 -3.09
C VAL A 107 5.43 -4.86 -3.84
N VAL A 108 5.25 -3.74 -4.52
CA VAL A 108 6.28 -3.17 -5.40
C VAL A 108 6.72 -1.81 -4.87
N ARG A 109 8.04 -1.61 -4.76
CA ARG A 109 8.66 -0.32 -4.51
C ARG A 109 9.64 0.00 -5.63
N HIS A 110 9.41 1.12 -6.31
CA HIS A 110 10.18 1.53 -7.49
C HIS A 110 10.52 3.02 -7.45
N SER A 111 11.58 3.43 -8.14
CA SER A 111 11.99 4.84 -8.23
C SER A 111 11.14 5.68 -9.19
N GLU A 112 10.50 5.04 -10.16
CA GLU A 112 9.64 5.69 -11.13
C GLU A 112 8.28 6.03 -10.51
N VAL A 113 7.84 7.28 -10.71
CA VAL A 113 6.52 7.74 -10.29
C VAL A 113 5.45 7.12 -11.18
N ASP A 114 4.35 6.68 -10.57
CA ASP A 114 3.21 6.08 -11.28
C ASP A 114 3.53 4.78 -12.04
N TYR A 115 4.63 4.09 -11.72
CA TYR A 115 5.05 2.82 -12.37
C TYR A 115 3.90 1.81 -12.47
N TYR A 116 2.96 1.85 -11.54
CA TYR A 116 1.86 0.90 -11.43
C TYR A 116 0.80 1.06 -12.51
N LYS A 117 0.70 2.20 -13.19
CA LYS A 117 -0.38 2.47 -14.15
C LYS A 117 -0.43 1.40 -15.25
N GLN A 118 0.70 1.12 -15.89
CA GLN A 118 0.75 0.08 -16.92
C GLN A 118 0.47 -1.33 -16.40
N LEU A 119 0.70 -1.58 -15.11
CA LEU A 119 0.46 -2.89 -14.49
C LEU A 119 -1.03 -3.12 -14.24
N ILE A 120 -1.71 -2.13 -13.66
CA ILE A 120 -3.14 -2.24 -13.32
C ILE A 120 -4.06 -2.12 -14.53
N ASP A 121 -3.58 -1.50 -15.62
CA ASP A 121 -4.31 -1.40 -16.89
C ASP A 121 -4.15 -2.66 -17.77
N SER A 122 -3.23 -3.56 -17.39
CA SER A 122 -2.97 -4.79 -18.13
C SER A 122 -4.09 -5.80 -17.96
N ARG A 123 -4.51 -6.39 -19.08
CA ARG A 123 -5.50 -7.49 -19.09
C ARG A 123 -4.89 -8.87 -18.79
N THR A 124 -3.56 -8.97 -18.83
CA THR A 124 -2.82 -10.22 -18.66
C THR A 124 -2.26 -10.40 -17.25
N ILE A 125 -2.04 -9.31 -16.52
CA ILE A 125 -1.58 -9.34 -15.13
C ILE A 125 -2.79 -9.57 -14.23
N GLN A 126 -2.81 -10.70 -13.51
CA GLN A 126 -3.89 -11.10 -12.60
C GLN A 126 -3.51 -10.88 -11.12
N THR A 127 -2.24 -10.62 -10.84
CA THR A 127 -1.75 -10.37 -9.49
C THR A 127 -2.20 -9.01 -8.96
N SER A 128 -2.54 -8.94 -7.69
CA SER A 128 -2.86 -7.68 -7.01
C SER A 128 -1.59 -6.88 -6.75
N ILE A 129 -1.61 -5.59 -7.07
CA ILE A 129 -0.47 -4.69 -6.88
C ILE A 129 -0.68 -3.82 -5.64
N VAL A 130 0.31 -3.82 -4.76
CA VAL A 130 0.39 -2.93 -3.60
C VAL A 130 1.60 -2.01 -3.78
N ASN A 131 1.37 -0.70 -3.79
CA ASN A 131 2.44 0.29 -3.92
C ASN A 131 3.16 0.50 -2.58
N GLY A 132 4.38 0.00 -2.48
CA GLY A 132 5.31 0.18 -1.36
C GLY A 132 6.12 1.49 -1.42
N GLY A 133 5.83 2.36 -2.39
CA GLY A 133 6.45 3.66 -2.67
C GLY A 133 6.91 3.79 -4.11
N ASP A 134 6.55 4.90 -4.77
CA ASP A 134 6.88 5.21 -6.15
C ASP A 134 7.65 6.54 -6.24
N GLY A 135 8.94 6.49 -6.22
CA GLY A 135 9.81 7.67 -6.33
C GLY A 135 9.40 8.80 -5.38
N SER A 136 9.08 9.98 -5.92
CA SER A 136 8.54 11.13 -5.18
C SER A 136 7.01 11.21 -5.18
N GLY A 137 6.33 10.18 -5.70
CA GLY A 137 4.87 10.14 -5.87
C GLY A 137 4.11 9.82 -4.59
N GLN A 138 3.70 8.57 -4.43
CA GLN A 138 2.81 8.13 -3.35
C GLN A 138 3.41 7.03 -2.48
N HIS A 139 2.88 6.89 -1.28
CA HIS A 139 3.16 5.76 -0.39
C HIS A 139 1.88 5.40 0.40
N PRO A 140 0.92 4.71 -0.24
CA PRO A 140 -0.41 4.48 0.32
C PRO A 140 -0.39 3.82 1.69
N SER A 141 0.42 2.78 1.87
CA SER A 141 0.51 2.08 3.16
C SER A 141 1.04 2.97 4.29
N GLN A 142 1.97 3.89 4.00
CA GLN A 142 2.44 4.85 5.01
C GLN A 142 1.35 5.87 5.35
N CYS A 143 0.64 6.38 4.35
CA CYS A 143 -0.50 7.27 4.57
C CYS A 143 -1.55 6.60 5.47
N LEU A 144 -1.91 5.34 5.20
CA LEU A 144 -2.85 4.59 6.04
C LEU A 144 -2.36 4.38 7.47
N LEU A 145 -1.05 4.16 7.68
CA LEU A 145 -0.44 4.06 9.02
C LEU A 145 -0.57 5.38 9.78
N ASP A 146 -0.25 6.50 9.14
CA ASP A 146 -0.34 7.82 9.74
C ASP A 146 -1.78 8.16 10.10
N LEU A 147 -2.72 7.90 9.18
CA LEU A 147 -4.15 8.09 9.42
C LEU A 147 -4.66 7.20 10.55
N MET A 148 -4.25 5.93 10.61
CA MET A 148 -4.63 5.02 11.69
C MET A 148 -4.13 5.52 13.04
N THR A 149 -2.89 6.02 13.10
CA THR A 149 -2.30 6.57 14.33
C THR A 149 -3.08 7.81 14.81
N ILE A 150 -3.43 8.72 13.90
CA ILE A 150 -4.24 9.90 14.22
C ILE A 150 -5.64 9.47 14.69
N TYR A 151 -6.25 8.51 14.01
CA TYR A 151 -7.59 8.06 14.39
C TYR A 151 -7.62 7.34 15.74
N GLU A 152 -6.59 6.57 16.07
CA GLU A 152 -6.46 5.91 17.37
C GLU A 152 -6.34 6.92 18.53
N GLU A 153 -5.65 8.04 18.30
CA GLU A 153 -5.45 9.06 19.32
C GLU A 153 -6.68 9.97 19.49
N PHE A 154 -7.28 10.42 18.39
CA PHE A 154 -8.30 11.47 18.39
C PHE A 154 -9.73 10.99 18.11
N GLY A 155 -9.91 9.79 17.57
CA GLY A 155 -11.21 9.19 17.21
C GLY A 155 -11.91 9.85 16.02
N THR A 156 -11.38 10.93 15.47
CA THR A 156 -11.93 11.69 14.36
C THR A 156 -10.84 12.42 13.59
N PHE A 157 -11.13 12.81 12.37
CA PHE A 157 -10.31 13.76 11.59
C PHE A 157 -10.97 15.13 11.48
N GLU A 158 -12.28 15.16 11.68
CA GLU A 158 -13.08 16.35 11.47
C GLU A 158 -12.66 17.47 12.45
N ASN A 159 -12.35 18.64 11.88
CA ASN A 159 -11.89 19.83 12.60
C ASN A 159 -10.56 19.69 13.36
N LEU A 160 -9.82 18.57 13.20
CA LEU A 160 -8.49 18.46 13.75
C LEU A 160 -7.54 19.47 13.10
N LYS A 161 -6.74 20.15 13.92
CA LYS A 161 -5.67 21.02 13.44
C LYS A 161 -4.37 20.23 13.40
N ILE A 162 -3.88 19.99 12.18
CA ILE A 162 -2.68 19.16 11.94
C ILE A 162 -1.62 20.03 11.28
N CYS A 163 -0.43 20.10 11.89
CA CYS A 163 0.73 20.73 11.29
C CYS A 163 1.64 19.69 10.68
N ILE A 164 1.96 19.88 9.38
CA ILE A 164 2.97 19.09 8.67
C ILE A 164 4.21 19.97 8.54
N ALA A 165 5.31 19.56 9.20
CA ALA A 165 6.55 20.32 9.25
C ALA A 165 7.68 19.57 8.51
N GLY A 166 8.50 20.31 7.75
CA GLY A 166 9.67 19.79 7.05
C GLY A 166 9.63 20.00 5.54
N ASP A 167 10.36 19.18 4.79
CA ASP A 167 10.42 19.27 3.32
C ASP A 167 9.15 18.74 2.66
N ILE A 168 8.12 19.55 2.63
CA ILE A 168 6.80 19.20 2.10
C ILE A 168 6.86 18.99 0.57
N THR A 169 7.70 19.74 -0.10
CA THR A 169 7.80 19.72 -1.57
C THR A 169 8.28 18.38 -2.11
N HIS A 170 9.24 17.76 -1.43
CA HIS A 170 9.84 16.49 -1.87
C HIS A 170 9.32 15.27 -1.10
N SER A 171 8.48 15.47 -0.09
CA SER A 171 7.93 14.37 0.71
C SER A 171 6.67 13.78 0.07
N ARG A 172 6.78 12.57 -0.47
CA ARG A 172 5.63 11.77 -0.95
C ARG A 172 4.61 11.48 0.17
N VAL A 173 5.11 11.27 1.39
CA VAL A 173 4.25 11.02 2.56
C VAL A 173 3.42 12.26 2.89
N ALA A 174 4.04 13.45 2.90
CA ALA A 174 3.32 14.69 3.11
C ALA A 174 2.24 14.90 2.06
N LYS A 175 2.55 14.67 0.77
CA LYS A 175 1.59 14.81 -0.34
C LYS A 175 0.39 13.88 -0.17
N SER A 176 0.61 12.59 0.09
CA SER A 176 -0.47 11.61 0.30
C SER A 176 -1.33 12.00 1.52
N ASN A 177 -0.69 12.36 2.64
CA ASN A 177 -1.39 12.74 3.87
C ASN A 177 -2.21 14.01 3.70
N MET A 178 -1.68 15.05 3.02
CA MET A 178 -2.38 16.31 2.77
C MET A 178 -3.72 16.09 2.07
N GLN A 179 -3.72 15.30 0.99
CA GLN A 179 -4.91 15.05 0.20
C GLN A 179 -6.00 14.37 1.04
N ILE A 180 -5.63 13.33 1.77
CA ILE A 180 -6.61 12.52 2.50
C ILE A 180 -7.10 13.23 3.77
N LEU A 181 -6.20 13.81 4.56
CA LEU A 181 -6.58 14.54 5.77
C LEU A 181 -7.54 15.70 5.47
N LYS A 182 -7.28 16.44 4.37
CA LYS A 182 -8.20 17.49 3.91
C LYS A 182 -9.58 16.94 3.54
N ARG A 183 -9.62 15.80 2.81
CA ARG A 183 -10.87 15.13 2.45
C ARG A 183 -11.67 14.64 3.67
N LEU A 184 -10.95 14.24 4.73
CA LEU A 184 -11.53 13.76 5.97
C LEU A 184 -11.90 14.91 6.94
N GLY A 185 -11.76 16.17 6.53
CA GLY A 185 -12.21 17.35 7.28
C GLY A 185 -11.18 17.96 8.23
N ALA A 186 -9.91 17.56 8.16
CA ALA A 186 -8.84 18.18 8.94
C ALA A 186 -8.45 19.57 8.40
N GLN A 187 -8.01 20.44 9.30
CA GLN A 187 -7.41 21.74 9.01
C GLN A 187 -5.90 21.60 9.00
N LEU A 188 -5.28 21.83 7.83
CA LEU A 188 -3.85 21.61 7.64
C LEU A 188 -3.06 22.91 7.74
N TYR A 189 -1.96 22.84 8.43
CA TYR A 189 -0.94 23.90 8.57
C TYR A 189 0.42 23.34 8.12
N PHE A 190 1.26 24.21 7.60
CA PHE A 190 2.56 23.82 7.05
C PHE A 190 3.67 24.70 7.64
N ALA A 191 4.81 24.10 7.97
CA ALA A 191 5.98 24.78 8.52
C ALA A 191 7.28 24.22 7.94
#